data_76c47f375cd4c9e49a1927219dfde92a
#
_entry.id   76c47f375cd4c9e49a1927219dfde92a
#
_cell.length_a   1.000
_cell.length_b   1.000
_cell.length_c   1.000
_cell.angle_alpha   90.00
_cell.angle_beta   90.00
_cell.angle_gamma   90.00
#
_symmetry.space_group_name_H-M   'P 1'
#
loop_
_entity.id
_entity.type
_entity.pdbx_description
1 polymer ?
#
loop_
_entity_poly.entity_id
_entity_poly.type
_entity_poly.pdbx_seq_one_letter_code
_entity_poly.pdbx_strand_id
1 'polypeptide(L)'
;MKHGVTIRSKVTLIVLIVMISSGILTGLAFLALMRLGLISTTFRLTVWMPIVIIAVSSVLGTVFAALAVRLFIKPLDSLVKATQSIAKGDFSVRVDEQNRFGELSTLLKNFNIMTKELEGTEMFRSDFINNFSHEFKTPIVSIRGFARQLENENITEEQRKQYTEIIVSEWERLATMSSNVLLLTKLEHQQVVGERKAYSLDEQLRRSVLLFEKDWERKNIELDIDLEEIIYVGNEELMSHVWINLLANAIKFTPDGGKISVRALKKGNEISVRISDTGVGMTHDVMEHIFDKFYQGDKSHAGSGNGLGLSLVRRIAELCDGRIVVDSEVGAGSAFTVFLPV
;
A
#
# COMPACT_ATOMS: atom_id res chain seq x y z
N MET A 1 26.59 30.99 8.49
CA MET A 1 26.20 29.86 9.35
C MET A 1 25.79 30.40 10.72
N LYS A 2 24.50 30.59 11.00
CA LYS A 2 24.05 30.94 12.35
C LYS A 2 23.97 29.64 13.15
N HIS A 3 24.88 29.45 14.12
CA HIS A 3 24.73 28.39 15.11
C HIS A 3 23.45 28.66 15.91
N GLY A 4 22.35 28.08 15.49
CA GLY A 4 21.14 28.10 16.28
C GLY A 4 21.40 27.36 17.59
N VAL A 5 21.24 28.07 18.69
CA VAL A 5 21.31 27.52 20.05
C VAL A 5 20.34 26.31 20.09
N THR A 6 20.87 25.10 20.23
CA THR A 6 20.10 23.87 20.24
C THR A 6 19.03 23.92 21.34
N ILE A 7 17.85 23.34 21.12
CA ILE A 7 16.76 23.24 22.13
C ILE A 7 17.34 22.76 23.47
N ARG A 8 18.29 21.82 23.42
CA ARG A 8 18.98 21.27 24.56
C ARG A 8 19.71 22.36 25.39
N SER A 9 20.45 23.29 24.75
CA SER A 9 21.17 24.35 25.46
C SER A 9 20.21 25.40 26.04
N LYS A 10 19.07 25.68 25.37
CA LYS A 10 18.02 26.59 25.87
C LYS A 10 17.38 26.03 27.15
N VAL A 11 16.99 24.75 27.11
CA VAL A 11 16.37 24.09 28.29
C VAL A 11 17.34 23.98 29.43
N THR A 12 18.60 23.60 29.18
CA THR A 12 19.62 23.56 30.23
C THR A 12 19.85 24.95 30.85
N LEU A 13 19.85 26.00 30.05
CA LEU A 13 19.99 27.40 30.52
C LEU A 13 18.76 27.81 31.35
N ILE A 14 17.55 27.50 30.94
CA ILE A 14 16.31 27.81 31.69
C ILE A 14 16.33 27.08 33.05
N VAL A 15 16.67 25.80 33.08
CA VAL A 15 16.76 25.02 34.32
C VAL A 15 17.83 25.62 35.25
N LEU A 16 18.98 26.00 34.73
CA LEU A 16 20.05 26.65 35.49
C LEU A 16 19.59 27.99 36.10
N ILE A 17 18.89 28.84 35.31
CA ILE A 17 18.34 30.11 35.78
C ILE A 17 17.31 29.90 36.89
N VAL A 18 16.39 28.94 36.71
CA VAL A 18 15.36 28.59 37.71
C VAL A 18 16.01 28.12 39.03
N MET A 19 17.05 27.33 38.92
CA MET A 19 17.78 26.83 40.10
C MET A 19 18.50 27.93 40.84
N ILE A 20 19.22 28.82 40.14
CA ILE A 20 19.92 29.93 40.73
C ILE A 20 18.90 30.88 41.38
N SER A 21 17.79 31.20 40.70
CA SER A 21 16.74 32.09 41.25
C SER A 21 16.06 31.49 42.48
N SER A 22 15.80 30.19 42.49
CA SER A 22 15.24 29.45 43.62
C SER A 22 16.23 29.49 44.83
N GLY A 23 17.51 29.28 44.59
CA GLY A 23 18.54 29.36 45.63
C GLY A 23 18.66 30.76 46.25
N ILE A 24 18.64 31.80 45.42
CA ILE A 24 18.67 33.20 45.87
C ILE A 24 17.42 33.53 46.69
N LEU A 25 16.23 33.14 46.21
CA LEU A 25 14.97 33.39 46.93
C LEU A 25 14.93 32.70 48.27
N THR A 26 15.39 31.43 48.37
CA THR A 26 15.49 30.69 49.61
C THR A 26 16.48 31.34 50.58
N GLY A 27 17.63 31.83 50.11
CA GLY A 27 18.60 32.58 50.90
C GLY A 27 18.03 33.87 51.45
N LEU A 28 17.35 34.66 50.63
CA LEU A 28 16.69 35.91 51.01
C LEU A 28 15.56 35.69 52.00
N ALA A 29 14.74 34.67 51.84
CA ALA A 29 13.67 34.30 52.77
C ALA A 29 14.25 33.91 54.14
N PHE A 30 15.34 33.15 54.17
CA PHE A 30 16.01 32.79 55.40
C PHE A 30 16.60 34.00 56.13
N LEU A 31 17.26 34.94 55.42
CA LEU A 31 17.76 36.20 55.99
C LEU A 31 16.63 37.08 56.55
N ALA A 32 15.48 37.13 55.88
CA ALA A 32 14.29 37.85 56.34
C ALA A 32 13.73 37.24 57.64
N LEU A 33 13.65 35.93 57.73
CA LEU A 33 13.19 35.22 58.94
C LEU A 33 14.15 35.43 60.15
N MET A 34 15.45 35.50 59.87
CA MET A 34 16.42 35.87 60.87
C MET A 34 16.25 37.30 61.41
N ARG A 35 16.07 38.28 60.48
CA ARG A 35 15.85 39.70 60.87
C ARG A 35 14.55 39.89 61.71
N LEU A 36 13.54 39.10 61.46
CA LEU A 36 12.29 39.12 62.22
C LEU A 36 12.37 38.42 63.56
N GLY A 37 13.55 37.86 63.95
CA GLY A 37 13.74 37.20 65.25
C GLY A 37 12.98 35.85 65.37
N LEU A 38 12.45 35.31 64.26
CA LEU A 38 11.69 34.08 64.24
C LEU A 38 12.57 32.82 64.33
N ILE A 39 13.87 32.98 64.10
CA ILE A 39 14.87 31.91 64.20
C ILE A 39 15.96 32.34 65.19
N SER A 40 15.93 31.74 66.40
CA SER A 40 16.97 31.91 67.41
C SER A 40 17.91 30.70 67.37
N THR A 41 19.10 30.89 66.81
CA THR A 41 20.13 29.82 66.76
C THR A 41 21.50 30.41 66.99
N THR A 42 22.41 29.60 67.48
CA THR A 42 23.84 29.99 67.68
C THR A 42 24.45 30.35 66.34
N PHE A 43 25.17 31.47 66.29
CA PHE A 43 25.70 32.13 65.05
C PHE A 43 26.36 31.17 64.03
N ARG A 44 27.05 30.13 64.44
CA ARG A 44 27.72 29.17 63.55
C ARG A 44 26.75 28.31 62.74
N LEU A 45 25.71 27.75 63.34
CA LEU A 45 24.70 26.91 62.65
C LEU A 45 23.87 27.73 61.66
N THR A 46 23.61 29.02 61.97
CA THR A 46 22.78 29.92 61.17
C THR A 46 23.40 30.30 59.84
N VAL A 47 24.73 30.42 59.74
CA VAL A 47 25.43 30.81 58.50
C VAL A 47 25.67 29.62 57.57
N TRP A 48 26.00 28.45 58.14
CA TRP A 48 26.31 27.26 57.30
C TRP A 48 25.08 26.52 56.76
N MET A 49 23.96 26.53 57.45
CA MET A 49 22.74 25.82 57.02
C MET A 49 22.22 26.29 55.66
N PRO A 50 22.05 27.60 55.36
CA PRO A 50 21.62 28.06 54.07
C PRO A 50 22.58 27.65 52.95
N ILE A 51 23.90 27.70 53.20
CA ILE A 51 24.91 27.30 52.20
C ILE A 51 24.79 25.83 51.86
N VAL A 52 24.58 24.96 52.86
CA VAL A 52 24.39 23.53 52.64
C VAL A 52 23.08 23.26 51.88
N ILE A 53 21.99 23.95 52.21
CA ILE A 53 20.70 23.81 51.51
C ILE A 53 20.84 24.24 50.07
N ILE A 54 21.49 25.37 49.78
CA ILE A 54 21.70 25.82 48.40
C ILE A 54 22.57 24.84 47.61
N ALA A 55 23.64 24.31 48.20
CA ALA A 55 24.51 23.32 47.58
C ALA A 55 23.78 22.02 47.25
N VAL A 56 23.02 21.47 48.20
CA VAL A 56 22.21 20.25 48.00
C VAL A 56 21.14 20.47 46.95
N SER A 57 20.42 21.61 46.98
CA SER A 57 19.40 21.94 46.01
C SER A 57 20.00 22.09 44.58
N SER A 58 21.17 22.68 44.46
CA SER A 58 21.89 22.82 43.18
C SER A 58 22.28 21.46 42.60
N VAL A 59 22.81 20.56 43.42
CA VAL A 59 23.19 19.21 43.00
C VAL A 59 21.95 18.40 42.57
N LEU A 60 20.89 18.36 43.41
CA LEU A 60 19.66 17.65 43.12
C LEU A 60 19.00 18.16 41.84
N GLY A 61 18.90 19.46 41.66
CA GLY A 61 18.32 20.04 40.49
C GLY A 61 19.13 19.82 39.21
N THR A 62 20.47 19.82 39.29
CA THR A 62 21.35 19.50 38.17
C THR A 62 21.15 18.04 37.73
N VAL A 63 21.06 17.12 38.69
CA VAL A 63 20.74 15.70 38.41
C VAL A 63 19.36 15.56 37.79
N PHE A 64 18.34 16.24 38.34
CA PHE A 64 17.00 16.21 37.80
C PHE A 64 16.93 16.80 36.38
N ALA A 65 17.60 17.92 36.14
CA ALA A 65 17.72 18.51 34.81
C ALA A 65 18.39 17.56 33.80
N ALA A 66 19.46 16.90 34.20
CA ALA A 66 20.16 15.94 33.34
C ALA A 66 19.26 14.73 32.99
N LEU A 67 18.48 14.23 33.96
CA LEU A 67 17.51 13.17 33.75
C LEU A 67 16.38 13.63 32.80
N ALA A 68 15.83 14.81 33.02
CA ALA A 68 14.77 15.38 32.17
C ALA A 68 15.25 15.56 30.72
N VAL A 69 16.48 16.06 30.50
CA VAL A 69 17.07 16.15 29.16
C VAL A 69 17.21 14.78 28.51
N ARG A 70 17.66 13.79 29.27
CA ARG A 70 17.83 12.43 28.73
C ARG A 70 16.52 11.74 28.39
N LEU A 71 15.48 11.90 29.23
CA LEU A 71 14.23 11.19 29.11
C LEU A 71 13.25 11.84 28.11
N PHE A 72 13.22 13.18 28.03
CA PHE A 72 12.23 13.90 27.23
C PHE A 72 12.82 14.61 26.01
N ILE A 73 13.97 15.27 26.15
CA ILE A 73 14.51 16.12 25.07
C ILE A 73 15.22 15.29 24.02
N LYS A 74 15.97 14.30 24.41
CA LYS A 74 16.74 13.47 23.47
C LYS A 74 15.85 12.70 22.46
N PRO A 75 14.72 12.08 22.87
CA PRO A 75 13.79 11.46 21.93
C PRO A 75 13.13 12.46 20.98
N LEU A 76 12.78 13.67 21.47
CA LEU A 76 12.21 14.72 20.60
C LEU A 76 13.20 15.20 19.55
N ASP A 77 14.49 15.37 19.89
CA ASP A 77 15.52 15.73 18.91
C ASP A 77 15.69 14.62 17.85
N SER A 78 15.62 13.36 18.27
CA SER A 78 15.62 12.21 17.38
C SER A 78 14.44 12.23 16.43
N LEU A 79 13.24 12.51 16.94
CA LEU A 79 12.00 12.62 16.15
C LEU A 79 12.08 13.76 15.11
N VAL A 80 12.61 14.93 15.52
CA VAL A 80 12.80 16.06 14.61
C VAL A 80 13.75 15.70 13.46
N LYS A 81 14.87 15.02 13.76
CA LYS A 81 15.82 14.56 12.74
C LYS A 81 15.19 13.53 11.81
N ALA A 82 14.46 12.56 12.37
CA ALA A 82 13.77 11.55 11.59
C ALA A 82 12.72 12.19 10.65
N THR A 83 11.95 13.16 11.13
CA THR A 83 10.99 13.91 10.30
C THR A 83 11.69 14.67 9.17
N GLN A 84 12.87 15.24 9.41
CA GLN A 84 13.66 15.89 8.35
C GLN A 84 14.18 14.90 7.30
N SER A 85 14.51 13.68 7.70
CA SER A 85 14.91 12.62 6.75
C SER A 85 13.72 12.18 5.90
N ILE A 86 12.54 12.00 6.51
CA ILE A 86 11.30 11.71 5.77
C ILE A 86 10.98 12.81 4.73
N ALA A 87 11.13 14.08 5.12
CA ALA A 87 10.93 15.21 4.20
C ALA A 87 11.89 15.22 3.01
N LYS A 88 13.01 14.49 3.09
CA LYS A 88 13.97 14.29 2.00
C LYS A 88 13.73 13.00 1.20
N GLY A 89 12.68 12.24 1.54
CA GLY A 89 12.33 10.99 0.88
C GLY A 89 12.97 9.73 1.49
N ASP A 90 13.67 9.84 2.63
CA ASP A 90 14.19 8.67 3.33
C ASP A 90 13.15 8.14 4.33
N PHE A 91 12.35 7.16 3.89
CA PHE A 91 11.30 6.53 4.69
C PHE A 91 11.80 5.32 5.49
N SER A 92 13.07 4.92 5.36
CA SER A 92 13.65 3.80 6.12
C SER A 92 13.96 4.16 7.57
N VAL A 93 13.95 5.45 7.90
CA VAL A 93 14.29 5.96 9.23
C VAL A 93 13.29 5.50 10.27
N ARG A 94 13.79 5.02 11.42
CA ARG A 94 12.98 4.65 12.59
C ARG A 94 13.51 5.37 13.81
N VAL A 95 12.60 5.68 14.75
CA VAL A 95 12.94 6.21 16.07
C VAL A 95 12.87 5.10 17.09
N ASP A 96 13.75 5.17 18.11
CA ASP A 96 13.80 4.15 19.16
C ASP A 96 12.56 4.23 20.07
N GLU A 97 11.83 3.13 20.17
CA GLU A 97 10.58 2.99 20.96
C GLU A 97 10.85 2.64 22.43
N GLN A 98 12.12 2.45 22.84
CA GLN A 98 12.45 1.98 24.20
C GLN A 98 12.09 3.00 25.31
N ASN A 99 11.53 4.14 24.95
CA ASN A 99 11.08 5.15 25.90
C ASN A 99 9.76 4.72 26.54
N ARG A 100 9.83 4.36 27.82
CA ARG A 100 8.71 3.77 28.59
C ARG A 100 7.73 4.80 29.20
N PHE A 101 7.73 6.05 28.75
CA PHE A 101 6.93 7.11 29.36
C PHE A 101 5.73 7.50 28.48
N GLY A 102 4.55 7.01 28.89
CA GLY A 102 3.23 7.50 28.52
C GLY A 102 3.01 7.89 27.03
N GLU A 103 2.55 9.11 26.85
CA GLU A 103 2.18 9.69 25.56
C GLU A 103 3.34 9.80 24.57
N LEU A 104 4.58 10.00 25.04
CA LEU A 104 5.75 10.07 24.19
C LEU A 104 6.06 8.71 23.52
N SER A 105 5.88 7.61 24.24
CA SER A 105 6.02 6.26 23.67
C SER A 105 4.99 6.01 22.57
N THR A 106 3.76 6.43 22.81
CA THR A 106 2.67 6.33 21.81
C THR A 106 2.99 7.16 20.56
N LEU A 107 3.52 8.38 20.74
CA LEU A 107 3.91 9.24 19.63
C LEU A 107 5.04 8.62 18.78
N LEU A 108 6.08 8.06 19.40
CA LEU A 108 7.20 7.41 18.72
C LEU A 108 6.73 6.16 17.96
N LYS A 109 5.86 5.36 18.57
CA LYS A 109 5.26 4.19 17.93
C LYS A 109 4.41 4.58 16.72
N ASN A 110 3.52 5.57 16.86
CA ASN A 110 2.69 6.05 15.76
C ASN A 110 3.54 6.64 14.63
N PHE A 111 4.63 7.33 14.96
CA PHE A 111 5.61 7.80 13.99
C PHE A 111 6.22 6.65 13.19
N ASN A 112 6.68 5.59 13.85
CA ASN A 112 7.24 4.42 13.19
C ASN A 112 6.22 3.68 12.32
N ILE A 113 4.96 3.57 12.76
CA ILE A 113 3.87 3.02 11.95
C ILE A 113 3.67 3.87 10.69
N MET A 114 3.53 5.20 10.84
CA MET A 114 3.38 6.12 9.71
C MET A 114 4.56 6.00 8.72
N THR A 115 5.78 5.93 9.23
CA THR A 115 6.98 5.82 8.38
C THR A 115 7.01 4.50 7.62
N LYS A 116 6.58 3.40 8.26
CA LYS A 116 6.46 2.09 7.62
C LYS A 116 5.43 2.09 6.48
N GLU A 117 4.29 2.74 6.69
CA GLU A 117 3.25 2.89 5.65
C GLU A 117 3.75 3.76 4.47
N LEU A 118 4.48 4.84 4.76
CA LEU A 118 5.09 5.68 3.72
C LEU A 118 6.16 4.92 2.92
N GLU A 119 7.02 4.16 3.60
CA GLU A 119 8.03 3.31 2.95
C GLU A 119 7.40 2.27 2.03
N GLY A 120 6.36 1.58 2.51
CA GLY A 120 5.59 0.62 1.72
C GLY A 120 4.95 1.27 0.48
N THR A 121 4.38 2.46 0.65
CA THR A 121 3.76 3.22 -0.45
C THR A 121 4.80 3.65 -1.50
N GLU A 122 5.97 4.14 -1.09
CA GLU A 122 7.02 4.58 -2.03
C GLU A 122 7.71 3.39 -2.73
N MET A 123 7.97 2.31 -2.00
CA MET A 123 8.47 1.05 -2.59
C MET A 123 7.49 0.56 -3.65
N PHE A 124 6.22 0.48 -3.30
CA PHE A 124 5.16 0.09 -4.22
C PHE A 124 5.10 1.00 -5.45
N ARG A 125 5.18 2.33 -5.28
CA ARG A 125 5.19 3.30 -6.38
C ARG A 125 6.42 3.12 -7.28
N SER A 126 7.59 2.86 -6.71
CA SER A 126 8.83 2.62 -7.45
C SER A 126 8.75 1.33 -8.27
N ASP A 127 8.29 0.23 -7.65
CA ASP A 127 8.11 -1.05 -8.31
C ASP A 127 7.04 -0.98 -9.42
N PHE A 128 5.95 -0.23 -9.17
CA PHE A 128 4.93 0.04 -10.17
C PHE A 128 5.52 0.74 -11.40
N ILE A 129 6.29 1.83 -11.22
CA ILE A 129 6.91 2.57 -12.33
C ILE A 129 7.92 1.70 -13.07
N ASN A 130 8.73 0.93 -12.36
CA ASN A 130 9.72 0.04 -12.96
C ASN A 130 9.08 -1.06 -13.79
N ASN A 131 8.11 -1.78 -13.22
CA ASN A 131 7.39 -2.85 -13.90
C ASN A 131 6.59 -2.32 -15.09
N PHE A 132 5.90 -1.18 -14.93
CA PHE A 132 5.21 -0.48 -16.00
C PHE A 132 6.14 -0.14 -17.16
N SER A 133 7.32 0.44 -16.86
CA SER A 133 8.31 0.80 -17.86
C SER A 133 8.82 -0.43 -18.63
N HIS A 134 9.05 -1.55 -17.94
CA HIS A 134 9.49 -2.80 -18.55
C HIS A 134 8.41 -3.42 -19.44
N GLU A 135 7.17 -3.49 -18.95
CA GLU A 135 6.04 -4.06 -19.68
C GLU A 135 5.64 -3.23 -20.92
N PHE A 136 5.87 -1.91 -20.91
CA PHE A 136 5.71 -1.05 -22.09
C PHE A 136 6.86 -1.15 -23.08
N LYS A 137 8.09 -1.29 -22.60
CA LYS A 137 9.28 -1.33 -23.46
C LYS A 137 9.26 -2.52 -24.41
N THR A 138 8.85 -3.69 -23.92
CA THR A 138 8.87 -4.94 -24.70
C THR A 138 7.99 -4.86 -25.96
N PRO A 139 6.68 -4.56 -25.90
CA PRO A 139 5.84 -4.45 -27.08
C PRO A 139 6.27 -3.31 -28.02
N ILE A 140 6.73 -2.17 -27.48
CA ILE A 140 7.24 -1.07 -28.32
C ILE A 140 8.46 -1.50 -29.13
N VAL A 141 9.39 -2.25 -28.52
CA VAL A 141 10.56 -2.77 -29.22
C VAL A 141 10.15 -3.82 -30.26
N SER A 142 9.19 -4.70 -29.94
CA SER A 142 8.62 -5.69 -30.87
C SER A 142 7.98 -5.03 -32.08
N ILE A 143 7.03 -4.09 -31.86
CA ILE A 143 6.37 -3.31 -32.93
C ILE A 143 7.40 -2.65 -33.82
N ARG A 144 8.39 -1.93 -33.25
CA ARG A 144 9.44 -1.27 -34.01
C ARG A 144 10.28 -2.25 -34.85
N GLY A 145 10.59 -3.42 -34.25
CA GLY A 145 11.37 -4.46 -34.92
C GLY A 145 10.65 -5.02 -36.15
N PHE A 146 9.39 -5.41 -36.03
CA PHE A 146 8.60 -5.97 -37.11
C PHE A 146 8.19 -4.90 -38.13
N ALA A 147 7.94 -3.66 -37.73
CA ALA A 147 7.71 -2.56 -38.67
C ALA A 147 8.94 -2.32 -39.58
N ARG A 148 10.17 -2.39 -39.04
CA ARG A 148 11.38 -2.32 -39.85
C ARG A 148 11.54 -3.50 -40.80
N GLN A 149 11.11 -4.69 -40.41
CA GLN A 149 11.14 -5.85 -41.30
C GLN A 149 10.16 -5.69 -42.48
N LEU A 150 9.04 -4.98 -42.28
CA LEU A 150 8.08 -4.67 -43.35
C LEU A 150 8.65 -3.69 -44.40
N GLU A 151 9.69 -2.92 -44.06
CA GLU A 151 10.38 -2.04 -45.03
C GLU A 151 11.27 -2.84 -46.05
N ASN A 152 11.54 -4.13 -45.77
CA ASN A 152 12.35 -4.95 -46.64
C ASN A 152 11.54 -5.41 -47.86
N GLU A 153 12.00 -5.08 -49.08
CA GLU A 153 11.32 -5.42 -50.32
C GLU A 153 11.29 -6.93 -50.63
N ASN A 154 12.16 -7.73 -49.99
CA ASN A 154 12.32 -9.17 -50.23
C ASN A 154 11.51 -10.07 -49.30
N ILE A 155 10.53 -9.54 -48.53
CA ILE A 155 9.70 -10.35 -47.66
C ILE A 155 8.57 -11.05 -48.45
N THR A 156 8.23 -12.28 -48.03
CA THR A 156 7.09 -13.01 -48.60
C THR A 156 5.76 -12.41 -48.10
N GLU A 157 4.66 -12.70 -48.80
CA GLU A 157 3.33 -12.25 -48.39
C GLU A 157 2.92 -12.87 -47.05
N GLU A 158 3.30 -14.14 -46.78
CA GLU A 158 3.11 -14.80 -45.51
C GLU A 158 3.86 -14.07 -44.36
N GLN A 159 5.13 -13.70 -44.59
CA GLN A 159 5.91 -12.94 -43.62
C GLN A 159 5.32 -11.56 -43.40
N ARG A 160 4.86 -10.88 -44.44
CA ARG A 160 4.17 -9.60 -44.32
C ARG A 160 2.94 -9.69 -43.47
N LYS A 161 2.10 -10.69 -43.69
CA LYS A 161 0.90 -10.97 -42.89
C LYS A 161 1.25 -11.26 -41.44
N GLN A 162 2.21 -12.14 -41.22
CA GLN A 162 2.66 -12.51 -39.85
C GLN A 162 3.20 -11.30 -39.07
N TYR A 163 4.04 -10.46 -39.70
CA TYR A 163 4.60 -9.28 -39.03
C TYR A 163 3.51 -8.24 -38.73
N THR A 164 2.56 -8.09 -39.62
CA THR A 164 1.41 -7.21 -39.41
C THR A 164 0.54 -7.70 -38.25
N GLU A 165 0.25 -9.01 -38.16
CA GLU A 165 -0.50 -9.63 -37.06
C GLU A 165 0.20 -9.43 -35.71
N ILE A 166 1.54 -9.58 -35.66
CA ILE A 166 2.31 -9.32 -34.46
C ILE A 166 2.23 -7.84 -34.04
N ILE A 167 2.35 -6.92 -34.98
CA ILE A 167 2.27 -5.47 -34.69
C ILE A 167 0.89 -5.14 -34.13
N VAL A 168 -0.18 -5.67 -34.72
CA VAL A 168 -1.56 -5.43 -34.29
C VAL A 168 -1.77 -6.00 -32.88
N SER A 169 -1.34 -7.23 -32.61
CA SER A 169 -1.50 -7.86 -31.31
C SER A 169 -0.74 -7.14 -30.20
N GLU A 170 0.48 -6.67 -30.47
CA GLU A 170 1.26 -5.91 -29.49
C GLU A 170 0.67 -4.50 -29.24
N TRP A 171 0.06 -3.90 -30.26
CA TRP A 171 -0.68 -2.64 -30.12
C TRP A 171 -1.92 -2.81 -29.24
N GLU A 172 -2.72 -3.84 -29.48
CA GLU A 172 -3.92 -4.18 -28.67
C GLU A 172 -3.53 -4.45 -27.21
N ARG A 173 -2.41 -5.16 -27.00
CA ARG A 173 -1.83 -5.38 -25.66
C ARG A 173 -1.48 -4.05 -24.98
N LEU A 174 -0.83 -3.12 -25.66
CA LEU A 174 -0.49 -1.79 -25.14
C LEU A 174 -1.73 -0.97 -24.81
N ALA A 175 -2.73 -0.97 -25.70
CA ALA A 175 -3.99 -0.26 -25.49
C ALA A 175 -4.74 -0.78 -24.25
N THR A 176 -4.85 -2.09 -24.10
CA THR A 176 -5.45 -2.74 -22.91
C THR A 176 -4.69 -2.42 -21.64
N MET A 177 -3.36 -2.47 -21.69
CA MET A 177 -2.52 -2.14 -20.54
C MET A 177 -2.68 -0.68 -20.12
N SER A 178 -2.69 0.25 -21.08
CA SER A 178 -2.91 1.68 -20.81
C SER A 178 -4.27 1.92 -20.18
N SER A 179 -5.33 1.31 -20.69
CA SER A 179 -6.69 1.41 -20.17
C SER A 179 -6.78 0.86 -18.74
N ASN A 180 -6.18 -0.30 -18.48
CA ASN A 180 -6.16 -0.90 -17.14
C ASN A 180 -5.41 -0.04 -16.11
N VAL A 181 -4.28 0.56 -16.49
CA VAL A 181 -3.51 1.47 -15.63
C VAL A 181 -4.32 2.73 -15.31
N LEU A 182 -4.94 3.35 -16.31
CA LEU A 182 -5.78 4.54 -16.11
C LEU A 182 -6.98 4.23 -15.21
N LEU A 183 -7.66 3.11 -15.45
CA LEU A 183 -8.79 2.67 -14.64
C LEU A 183 -8.35 2.38 -13.20
N LEU A 184 -7.27 1.61 -13.01
CA LEU A 184 -6.74 1.29 -11.69
C LEU A 184 -6.37 2.55 -10.91
N THR A 185 -5.65 3.50 -11.53
CA THR A 185 -5.29 4.78 -10.91
C THR A 185 -6.52 5.59 -10.51
N LYS A 186 -7.55 5.62 -11.37
CA LYS A 186 -8.83 6.26 -11.05
C LYS A 186 -9.51 5.61 -9.83
N LEU A 187 -9.54 4.28 -9.78
CA LEU A 187 -10.20 3.53 -8.72
C LEU A 187 -9.43 3.55 -7.39
N GLU A 188 -8.11 3.74 -7.40
CA GLU A 188 -7.32 3.89 -6.17
C GLU A 188 -7.67 5.13 -5.36
N HIS A 189 -8.00 6.22 -6.02
CA HIS A 189 -8.39 7.48 -5.39
C HIS A 189 -9.89 7.59 -5.11
N GLN A 190 -10.70 6.64 -5.59
CA GLN A 190 -12.14 6.60 -5.33
C GLN A 190 -12.44 5.77 -4.08
N GLN A 191 -13.23 6.36 -3.17
CA GLN A 191 -13.78 5.67 -2.00
C GLN A 191 -15.22 5.19 -2.23
N VAL A 192 -15.87 5.67 -3.27
CA VAL A 192 -17.29 5.36 -3.57
C VAL A 192 -17.41 5.03 -5.05
N VAL A 193 -18.10 3.95 -5.35
CA VAL A 193 -18.52 3.60 -6.71
C VAL A 193 -19.46 4.70 -7.22
N GLY A 194 -19.23 5.17 -8.45
CA GLY A 194 -20.10 6.13 -9.10
C GLY A 194 -21.54 5.66 -9.21
N GLU A 195 -22.26 6.11 -10.22
CA GLU A 195 -23.69 5.82 -10.40
C GLU A 195 -24.00 4.31 -10.33
N ARG A 196 -24.83 3.90 -9.36
CA ARG A 196 -25.32 2.51 -9.22
C ARG A 196 -26.70 2.43 -9.87
N LYS A 197 -26.89 1.46 -10.76
CA LYS A 197 -28.17 1.19 -11.44
C LYS A 197 -28.54 -0.28 -11.31
N ALA A 198 -29.85 -0.56 -11.37
CA ALA A 198 -30.32 -1.93 -11.45
C ALA A 198 -30.12 -2.47 -12.87
N TYR A 199 -29.50 -3.63 -13.01
CA TYR A 199 -29.29 -4.33 -14.29
C TYR A 199 -29.32 -5.85 -14.10
N SER A 200 -29.51 -6.59 -15.20
CA SER A 200 -29.50 -8.05 -15.22
C SER A 200 -28.06 -8.56 -15.23
N LEU A 201 -27.63 -9.14 -14.11
CA LEU A 201 -26.26 -9.66 -13.93
C LEU A 201 -26.02 -10.91 -14.79
N ASP A 202 -27.01 -11.80 -14.90
CA ASP A 202 -26.95 -13.00 -15.72
C ASP A 202 -26.79 -12.66 -17.20
N GLU A 203 -27.51 -11.65 -17.70
CA GLU A 203 -27.34 -11.16 -19.07
C GLU A 203 -25.96 -10.51 -19.30
N GLN A 204 -25.46 -9.77 -18.32
CA GLN A 204 -24.11 -9.22 -18.40
C GLN A 204 -23.05 -10.34 -18.49
N LEU A 205 -23.19 -11.40 -17.69
CA LEU A 205 -22.29 -12.57 -17.73
C LEU A 205 -22.38 -13.30 -19.08
N ARG A 206 -23.59 -13.53 -19.63
CA ARG A 206 -23.78 -14.15 -20.96
C ARG A 206 -23.07 -13.34 -22.04
N ARG A 207 -23.28 -12.01 -22.06
CA ARG A 207 -22.59 -11.11 -23.01
C ARG A 207 -21.07 -11.17 -22.84
N SER A 208 -20.59 -11.22 -21.60
CA SER A 208 -19.14 -11.30 -21.34
C SER A 208 -18.52 -12.60 -21.85
N VAL A 209 -19.23 -13.73 -21.75
CA VAL A 209 -18.78 -15.01 -22.33
C VAL A 209 -18.74 -14.93 -23.85
N LEU A 210 -19.78 -14.37 -24.48
CA LEU A 210 -19.86 -14.26 -25.96
C LEU A 210 -18.76 -13.38 -26.56
N LEU A 211 -18.18 -12.43 -25.81
CA LEU A 211 -17.05 -11.63 -26.28
C LEU A 211 -15.82 -12.50 -26.65
N PHE A 212 -15.71 -13.68 -26.05
CA PHE A 212 -14.60 -14.61 -26.28
C PHE A 212 -14.94 -15.82 -27.14
N GLU A 213 -16.07 -15.77 -27.89
CA GLU A 213 -16.55 -16.90 -28.71
C GLU A 213 -15.47 -17.49 -29.62
N LYS A 214 -14.77 -16.66 -30.37
CA LYS A 214 -13.68 -17.10 -31.25
C LYS A 214 -12.52 -17.78 -30.51
N ASP A 215 -12.26 -17.38 -29.28
CA ASP A 215 -11.12 -17.90 -28.52
C ASP A 215 -11.42 -19.24 -27.89
N TRP A 216 -12.60 -19.41 -27.27
CA TRP A 216 -12.96 -20.70 -26.68
C TRP A 216 -13.35 -21.72 -27.76
N GLU A 217 -13.95 -21.32 -28.91
CA GLU A 217 -14.17 -22.20 -30.05
C GLU A 217 -12.84 -22.69 -30.67
N ARG A 218 -11.89 -21.79 -30.91
CA ARG A 218 -10.57 -22.15 -31.43
C ARG A 218 -9.86 -23.20 -30.57
N LYS A 219 -10.03 -23.12 -29.24
CA LYS A 219 -9.45 -24.06 -28.29
C LYS A 219 -10.35 -25.31 -28.03
N ASN A 220 -11.54 -25.40 -28.64
CA ASN A 220 -12.53 -26.43 -28.37
C ASN A 220 -12.85 -26.56 -26.87
N ILE A 221 -12.97 -25.42 -26.15
CA ILE A 221 -13.28 -25.41 -24.72
C ILE A 221 -14.77 -25.69 -24.52
N GLU A 222 -15.10 -26.64 -23.64
CA GLU A 222 -16.47 -26.90 -23.21
C GLU A 222 -16.92 -25.81 -22.24
N LEU A 223 -18.06 -25.17 -22.53
CA LEU A 223 -18.67 -24.17 -21.65
C LEU A 223 -19.86 -24.78 -20.89
N ASP A 224 -19.85 -24.62 -19.55
CA ASP A 224 -20.90 -25.01 -18.63
C ASP A 224 -21.44 -23.75 -17.92
N ILE A 225 -22.62 -23.27 -18.37
CA ILE A 225 -23.17 -21.98 -17.92
C ILE A 225 -24.46 -22.22 -17.15
N ASP A 226 -24.47 -21.90 -15.85
CA ASP A 226 -25.61 -22.04 -14.95
C ASP A 226 -25.81 -20.74 -14.17
N LEU A 227 -26.72 -19.89 -14.65
CA LEU A 227 -26.93 -18.52 -14.17
C LEU A 227 -28.39 -18.34 -13.74
N GLU A 228 -28.63 -18.07 -12.47
CA GLU A 228 -29.91 -17.57 -11.99
C GLU A 228 -30.20 -16.17 -12.55
N GLU A 229 -31.47 -15.84 -12.77
CA GLU A 229 -31.88 -14.48 -13.09
C GLU A 229 -31.71 -13.59 -11.87
N ILE A 230 -30.73 -12.67 -11.94
CA ILE A 230 -30.35 -11.80 -10.82
C ILE A 230 -30.35 -10.35 -11.27
N ILE A 231 -31.20 -9.53 -10.64
CA ILE A 231 -31.10 -8.08 -10.76
C ILE A 231 -30.13 -7.59 -9.68
N TYR A 232 -29.01 -6.98 -10.11
CA TYR A 232 -28.01 -6.40 -9.23
C TYR A 232 -28.03 -4.87 -9.30
N VAL A 233 -27.90 -4.21 -8.16
CA VAL A 233 -27.82 -2.74 -8.07
C VAL A 233 -26.36 -2.32 -7.90
N GLY A 234 -25.71 -1.97 -9.01
CA GLY A 234 -24.29 -1.67 -9.03
C GLY A 234 -23.88 -0.86 -10.25
N ASN A 235 -22.57 -0.71 -10.42
CA ASN A 235 -22.00 -0.10 -11.61
C ASN A 235 -21.74 -1.19 -12.66
N GLU A 236 -22.60 -1.24 -13.70
CA GLU A 236 -22.54 -2.25 -14.75
C GLU A 236 -21.19 -2.24 -15.50
N GLU A 237 -20.65 -1.06 -15.78
CA GLU A 237 -19.37 -0.90 -16.50
C GLU A 237 -18.21 -1.48 -15.70
N LEU A 238 -18.09 -1.16 -14.41
CA LEU A 238 -17.03 -1.69 -13.55
C LEU A 238 -17.15 -3.22 -13.40
N MET A 239 -18.36 -3.74 -13.20
CA MET A 239 -18.57 -5.18 -13.09
C MET A 239 -18.26 -5.91 -14.39
N SER A 240 -18.48 -5.30 -15.55
CA SER A 240 -18.05 -5.86 -16.85
C SER A 240 -16.54 -6.09 -16.90
N HIS A 241 -15.73 -5.16 -16.38
CA HIS A 241 -14.28 -5.36 -16.27
C HIS A 241 -13.90 -6.56 -15.40
N VAL A 242 -14.66 -6.85 -14.34
CA VAL A 242 -14.44 -8.04 -13.50
C VAL A 242 -14.61 -9.31 -14.32
N TRP A 243 -15.75 -9.45 -14.99
CA TRP A 243 -16.08 -10.67 -15.74
C TRP A 243 -15.14 -10.89 -16.93
N ILE A 244 -14.84 -9.84 -17.67
CA ILE A 244 -13.92 -9.90 -18.81
C ILE A 244 -12.51 -10.35 -18.36
N ASN A 245 -11.98 -9.81 -17.26
CA ASN A 245 -10.65 -10.22 -16.77
C ASN A 245 -10.63 -11.66 -16.26
N LEU A 246 -11.66 -12.11 -15.54
CA LEU A 246 -11.72 -13.49 -15.05
C LEU A 246 -11.91 -14.49 -16.19
N LEU A 247 -12.79 -14.21 -17.17
CA LEU A 247 -13.01 -15.06 -18.35
C LEU A 247 -11.76 -15.11 -19.24
N ALA A 248 -11.10 -13.98 -19.48
CA ALA A 248 -9.86 -13.94 -20.24
C ALA A 248 -8.79 -14.84 -19.60
N ASN A 249 -8.64 -14.80 -18.27
CA ASN A 249 -7.72 -15.67 -17.56
C ASN A 249 -8.12 -17.14 -17.67
N ALA A 250 -9.39 -17.49 -17.47
CA ALA A 250 -9.88 -18.85 -17.61
C ALA A 250 -9.59 -19.41 -19.01
N ILE A 251 -9.90 -18.68 -20.07
CA ILE A 251 -9.64 -19.09 -21.46
C ILE A 251 -8.14 -19.21 -21.75
N LYS A 252 -7.36 -18.26 -21.24
CA LYS A 252 -5.90 -18.24 -21.44
C LYS A 252 -5.26 -19.51 -20.88
N PHE A 253 -5.59 -19.87 -19.64
CA PHE A 253 -4.90 -20.92 -18.90
C PHE A 253 -5.54 -22.32 -19.06
N THR A 254 -6.73 -22.40 -19.66
CA THR A 254 -7.35 -23.68 -20.04
C THR A 254 -6.67 -24.23 -21.29
N PRO A 255 -6.21 -25.50 -21.30
CA PRO A 255 -5.70 -26.16 -22.50
C PRO A 255 -6.81 -26.40 -23.52
N ASP A 256 -6.40 -26.74 -24.76
CA ASP A 256 -7.35 -27.13 -25.80
C ASP A 256 -8.17 -28.36 -25.37
N GLY A 257 -9.48 -28.31 -25.58
CA GLY A 257 -10.42 -29.35 -25.15
C GLY A 257 -10.75 -29.34 -23.65
N GLY A 258 -10.27 -28.32 -22.90
CA GLY A 258 -10.63 -28.18 -21.49
C GLY A 258 -12.05 -27.66 -21.27
N LYS A 259 -12.37 -27.38 -20.00
CA LYS A 259 -13.73 -26.94 -19.61
C LYS A 259 -13.67 -25.66 -18.80
N ILE A 260 -14.63 -24.74 -19.05
CA ILE A 260 -14.88 -23.54 -18.23
C ILE A 260 -16.33 -23.58 -17.75
N SER A 261 -16.54 -23.35 -16.45
CA SER A 261 -17.89 -23.26 -15.87
C SER A 261 -18.11 -21.87 -15.30
N VAL A 262 -19.29 -21.29 -15.58
CA VAL A 262 -19.73 -19.99 -15.05
C VAL A 262 -21.04 -20.19 -14.30
N ARG A 263 -21.04 -19.89 -13.01
CA ARG A 263 -22.23 -20.04 -12.16
C ARG A 263 -22.52 -18.76 -11.42
N ALA A 264 -23.80 -18.36 -11.39
CA ALA A 264 -24.26 -17.23 -10.62
C ALA A 264 -25.45 -17.66 -9.76
N LEU A 265 -25.34 -17.44 -8.46
CA LEU A 265 -26.36 -17.85 -7.47
C LEU A 265 -26.62 -16.70 -6.50
N LYS A 266 -27.88 -16.52 -6.11
CA LYS A 266 -28.26 -15.60 -5.04
C LYS A 266 -28.65 -16.40 -3.79
N LYS A 267 -27.95 -16.17 -2.68
CA LYS A 267 -28.24 -16.79 -1.37
C LYS A 267 -28.47 -15.72 -0.31
N GLY A 268 -29.72 -15.51 0.07
CA GLY A 268 -30.08 -14.51 1.07
C GLY A 268 -29.68 -13.10 0.62
N ASN A 269 -28.76 -12.49 1.34
CA ASN A 269 -28.30 -11.12 1.09
C ASN A 269 -26.94 -11.06 0.34
N GLU A 270 -26.51 -12.15 -0.28
CA GLU A 270 -25.25 -12.25 -0.99
C GLU A 270 -25.45 -12.90 -2.37
N ILE A 271 -24.85 -12.34 -3.39
CA ILE A 271 -24.73 -12.89 -4.74
C ILE A 271 -23.33 -13.48 -4.87
N SER A 272 -23.21 -14.71 -5.36
CA SER A 272 -21.94 -15.34 -5.69
C SER A 272 -21.84 -15.62 -7.18
N VAL A 273 -20.79 -15.14 -7.83
CA VAL A 273 -20.45 -15.48 -9.21
C VAL A 273 -19.15 -16.26 -9.20
N ARG A 274 -19.19 -17.53 -9.65
CA ARG A 274 -18.05 -18.43 -9.73
C ARG A 274 -17.68 -18.71 -11.18
N ILE A 275 -16.43 -18.45 -11.54
CA ILE A 275 -15.83 -18.81 -12.82
C ILE A 275 -14.72 -19.82 -12.52
N SER A 276 -14.85 -21.03 -13.04
CA SER A 276 -13.87 -22.11 -12.85
C SER A 276 -13.40 -22.68 -14.16
N ASP A 277 -12.13 -23.07 -14.22
CA ASP A 277 -11.47 -23.65 -15.37
C ASP A 277 -10.75 -24.96 -14.99
N THR A 278 -10.50 -25.81 -15.99
CA THR A 278 -9.69 -27.02 -15.86
C THR A 278 -8.25 -26.80 -16.38
N GLY A 279 -7.71 -25.63 -16.10
CA GLY A 279 -6.40 -25.21 -16.55
C GLY A 279 -5.25 -25.78 -15.74
N VAL A 280 -4.08 -25.16 -15.89
CA VAL A 280 -2.84 -25.59 -15.23
C VAL A 280 -2.87 -25.47 -13.71
N GLY A 281 -3.79 -24.67 -13.15
CA GLY A 281 -3.86 -24.38 -11.73
C GLY A 281 -2.66 -23.57 -11.21
N MET A 282 -2.62 -23.37 -9.89
CA MET A 282 -1.61 -22.53 -9.23
C MET A 282 -1.11 -23.19 -7.95
N THR A 283 0.17 -22.94 -7.61
CA THR A 283 0.74 -23.27 -6.30
C THR A 283 0.25 -22.28 -5.24
N HIS A 284 0.38 -22.64 -3.96
CA HIS A 284 0.01 -21.77 -2.84
C HIS A 284 0.76 -20.43 -2.88
N ASP A 285 2.07 -20.46 -3.14
CA ASP A 285 2.91 -19.24 -3.26
C ASP A 285 2.41 -18.29 -4.36
N VAL A 286 1.97 -18.86 -5.50
CA VAL A 286 1.39 -18.07 -6.59
C VAL A 286 0.06 -17.45 -6.16
N MET A 287 -0.82 -18.24 -5.50
CA MET A 287 -2.14 -17.75 -5.05
C MET A 287 -2.04 -16.58 -4.06
N GLU A 288 -1.02 -16.52 -3.22
CA GLU A 288 -0.81 -15.40 -2.30
C GLU A 288 -0.56 -14.07 -3.02
N HIS A 289 0.04 -14.12 -4.21
CA HIS A 289 0.51 -12.95 -4.94
C HIS A 289 -0.28 -12.59 -6.20
N ILE A 290 -1.24 -13.43 -6.64
CA ILE A 290 -1.97 -13.22 -7.93
C ILE A 290 -2.74 -11.91 -8.01
N PHE A 291 -3.05 -11.29 -6.88
CA PHE A 291 -3.72 -9.99 -6.81
C PHE A 291 -2.75 -8.81 -6.71
N ASP A 292 -1.44 -9.08 -6.63
CA ASP A 292 -0.41 -8.04 -6.63
C ASP A 292 -0.28 -7.47 -8.04
N LYS A 293 -0.06 -6.16 -8.14
CA LYS A 293 0.04 -5.48 -9.44
C LYS A 293 1.30 -5.92 -10.17
N PHE A 294 1.17 -6.21 -11.48
CA PHE A 294 2.22 -6.72 -12.35
C PHE A 294 2.79 -8.10 -11.97
N TYR A 295 2.17 -8.78 -11.01
CA TYR A 295 2.61 -10.13 -10.68
C TYR A 295 2.20 -11.12 -11.78
N GLN A 296 3.14 -12.00 -12.15
CA GLN A 296 2.97 -13.09 -13.11
C GLN A 296 3.65 -14.31 -12.53
N GLY A 297 2.87 -15.35 -12.24
CA GLY A 297 3.36 -16.56 -11.54
C GLY A 297 4.39 -17.38 -12.34
N ASP A 298 4.36 -17.30 -13.67
CA ASP A 298 5.32 -18.00 -14.53
C ASP A 298 5.76 -17.11 -15.70
N LYS A 299 7.06 -16.78 -15.74
CA LYS A 299 7.66 -15.98 -16.82
C LYS A 299 7.77 -16.74 -18.14
N SER A 300 7.68 -18.07 -18.13
CA SER A 300 7.76 -18.91 -19.33
C SER A 300 6.47 -18.86 -20.18
N HIS A 301 5.32 -18.54 -19.57
CA HIS A 301 4.03 -18.32 -20.21
C HIS A 301 3.66 -16.83 -20.31
N ALA A 302 4.61 -15.93 -20.13
CA ALA A 302 4.42 -14.46 -20.08
C ALA A 302 3.92 -13.82 -21.39
N GLY A 303 3.63 -14.60 -22.42
CA GLY A 303 3.26 -14.10 -23.75
C GLY A 303 1.96 -13.27 -23.84
N SER A 304 1.09 -13.23 -22.86
CA SER A 304 -0.21 -12.57 -23.02
C SER A 304 -0.88 -12.02 -21.78
N GLY A 305 -0.17 -11.31 -20.91
CA GLY A 305 -0.83 -10.65 -19.78
C GLY A 305 0.09 -9.62 -19.11
N ASN A 306 -0.49 -8.56 -18.57
CA ASN A 306 0.27 -7.46 -17.94
C ASN A 306 0.26 -7.50 -16.41
N GLY A 307 -0.32 -8.57 -15.79
CA GLY A 307 -0.40 -8.71 -14.34
C GLY A 307 -1.27 -7.65 -13.62
N LEU A 308 -2.13 -6.92 -14.36
CA LEU A 308 -3.01 -5.90 -13.78
C LEU A 308 -4.47 -6.36 -13.68
N GLY A 309 -4.87 -7.39 -14.41
CA GLY A 309 -6.27 -7.81 -14.50
C GLY A 309 -6.85 -8.24 -13.16
N LEU A 310 -6.17 -9.12 -12.42
CA LEU A 310 -6.66 -9.61 -11.13
C LEU A 310 -6.59 -8.56 -10.02
N SER A 311 -5.58 -7.69 -10.01
CA SER A 311 -5.53 -6.55 -9.07
C SER A 311 -6.69 -5.58 -9.31
N LEU A 312 -7.07 -5.35 -10.58
CA LEU A 312 -8.24 -4.57 -10.94
C LEU A 312 -9.54 -5.24 -10.47
N VAL A 313 -9.68 -6.55 -10.67
CA VAL A 313 -10.82 -7.34 -10.19
C VAL A 313 -11.00 -7.20 -8.69
N ARG A 314 -9.93 -7.39 -7.91
CA ARG A 314 -9.94 -7.23 -6.45
C ARG A 314 -10.39 -5.83 -6.05
N ARG A 315 -9.81 -4.80 -6.67
CA ARG A 315 -10.12 -3.41 -6.35
C ARG A 315 -11.58 -3.05 -6.66
N ILE A 316 -12.13 -3.51 -7.79
CA ILE A 316 -13.54 -3.30 -8.14
C ILE A 316 -14.45 -4.04 -7.15
N ALA A 317 -14.15 -5.28 -6.81
CA ALA A 317 -14.93 -6.04 -5.83
C ALA A 317 -14.98 -5.32 -4.47
N GLU A 318 -13.84 -4.85 -3.96
CA GLU A 318 -13.74 -4.07 -2.71
C GLU A 318 -14.58 -2.77 -2.77
N LEU A 319 -14.51 -2.03 -3.89
CA LEU A 319 -15.30 -0.80 -4.07
C LEU A 319 -16.82 -1.06 -4.13
N CYS A 320 -17.23 -2.28 -4.53
CA CYS A 320 -18.61 -2.72 -4.53
C CYS A 320 -19.05 -3.38 -3.21
N ASP A 321 -18.29 -3.19 -2.13
CA ASP A 321 -18.51 -3.81 -0.82
C ASP A 321 -18.52 -5.35 -0.88
N GLY A 322 -17.90 -5.92 -1.92
CA GLY A 322 -17.78 -7.34 -2.17
C GLY A 322 -16.39 -7.89 -1.83
N ARG A 323 -16.16 -9.14 -2.17
CA ARG A 323 -14.86 -9.81 -2.03
C ARG A 323 -14.66 -10.82 -3.15
N ILE A 324 -13.39 -11.16 -3.41
CA ILE A 324 -13.01 -12.25 -4.31
C ILE A 324 -12.24 -13.31 -3.55
N VAL A 325 -12.54 -14.57 -3.84
CA VAL A 325 -11.86 -15.75 -3.30
C VAL A 325 -11.37 -16.61 -4.47
N VAL A 326 -10.21 -17.23 -4.31
CA VAL A 326 -9.62 -18.15 -5.28
C VAL A 326 -9.39 -19.51 -4.63
N ASP A 327 -9.76 -20.56 -5.35
CA ASP A 327 -9.42 -21.95 -5.05
C ASP A 327 -8.68 -22.51 -6.27
N SER A 328 -7.49 -23.04 -6.09
CA SER A 328 -6.70 -23.59 -7.21
C SER A 328 -5.77 -24.70 -6.75
N GLU A 329 -5.57 -25.69 -7.61
CA GLU A 329 -4.62 -26.78 -7.42
C GLU A 329 -3.88 -27.05 -8.73
N VAL A 330 -2.58 -27.26 -8.66
CA VAL A 330 -1.75 -27.50 -9.85
C VAL A 330 -2.24 -28.74 -10.58
N GLY A 331 -2.56 -28.59 -11.87
CA GLY A 331 -3.07 -29.64 -12.74
C GLY A 331 -4.58 -29.91 -12.62
N ALA A 332 -5.29 -29.29 -11.68
CA ALA A 332 -6.74 -29.43 -11.50
C ALA A 332 -7.53 -28.21 -12.01
N GLY A 333 -6.84 -27.05 -12.17
CA GLY A 333 -7.44 -25.81 -12.61
C GLY A 333 -7.63 -24.78 -11.49
N SER A 334 -8.41 -23.74 -11.79
CA SER A 334 -8.66 -22.64 -10.85
C SER A 334 -10.15 -22.28 -10.81
N ALA A 335 -10.59 -21.74 -9.68
CA ALA A 335 -11.93 -21.22 -9.50
C ALA A 335 -11.88 -19.90 -8.76
N PHE A 336 -12.36 -18.85 -9.40
CA PHE A 336 -12.52 -17.51 -8.84
C PHE A 336 -13.99 -17.30 -8.47
N THR A 337 -14.25 -16.92 -7.23
CA THR A 337 -15.60 -16.62 -6.75
C THR A 337 -15.66 -15.18 -6.26
N VAL A 338 -16.50 -14.39 -6.92
CA VAL A 338 -16.80 -13.00 -6.52
C VAL A 338 -18.08 -13.00 -5.73
N PHE A 339 -18.05 -12.42 -4.54
CA PHE A 339 -19.19 -12.24 -3.67
C PHE A 339 -19.59 -10.78 -3.65
N LEU A 340 -20.87 -10.49 -3.86
CA LEU A 340 -21.43 -9.14 -3.89
C LEU A 340 -22.60 -9.04 -2.92
N PRO A 341 -22.78 -7.92 -2.20
CA PRO A 341 -23.99 -7.67 -1.42
C PRO A 341 -25.18 -7.43 -2.36
N VAL A 342 -26.38 -7.76 -1.89
CA VAL A 342 -27.65 -7.53 -2.65
C VAL A 342 -28.11 -6.09 -2.48
#